data_dbe7502c305da11068e50b150fa6f04f
#
_entry.id   dbe7502c305da11068e50b150fa6f04f
#
_cell.length_a   1.000
_cell.length_b   1.000
_cell.length_c   1.000
_cell.angle_alpha   90.00
_cell.angle_beta   90.00
_cell.angle_gamma   90.00
#
_symmetry.space_group_name_H-M   'P 1'
#
loop_
_entity.id
_entity.type
_entity.pdbx_description
1 polymer ?
#
loop_
_entity_poly.entity_id
_entity_poly.type
_entity_poly.pdbx_seq_one_letter_code
_entity_poly.pdbx_strand_id
1 'polypeptide(L)'
;MDYTNIIKKIKAHKKTPNLKIKIKKEVEHFTEILYNTLFDTETLAEENIDELAKTFEKLVKTSCWQKEKPCEEIWEDYLDCLPTILDKLNKDAEAILAGDPASKSIQEIYLAYPGFYAIAIYRLAHPLYQMNFPLVPRLMTEFAHSKTGVDINPGAQIGEYFFIDHATGVVIGETTLIKDHVKIYQGVTLGALYVEKKMANSKRHPTIESGVTLYANATILGGNTTIGANTIIGGNAWITSSIEPNSMVFHKPEIQIKNNA
;
A
#
# COMPACT_ATOMS: atom_id res chain seq x y z
N MET A 1 -28.08 7.30 -36.73
CA MET A 1 -28.07 8.43 -35.77
C MET A 1 -26.74 9.15 -35.88
N ASP A 2 -26.74 10.50 -36.01
CA ASP A 2 -25.52 11.29 -36.06
C ASP A 2 -25.14 11.74 -34.63
N TYR A 3 -24.01 11.24 -34.12
CA TYR A 3 -23.51 11.55 -32.78
C TYR A 3 -22.48 12.69 -32.77
N THR A 4 -22.23 13.32 -33.92
CA THR A 4 -21.14 14.33 -34.06
C THR A 4 -21.23 15.47 -33.05
N ASN A 5 -22.43 15.99 -32.83
CA ASN A 5 -22.65 17.12 -31.91
C ASN A 5 -22.39 16.73 -30.45
N ILE A 6 -22.83 15.54 -29.99
CA ILE A 6 -22.60 15.07 -28.64
C ILE A 6 -21.11 14.77 -28.39
N ILE A 7 -20.41 14.19 -29.39
CA ILE A 7 -18.96 13.95 -29.33
C ILE A 7 -18.20 15.28 -29.21
N LYS A 8 -18.59 16.31 -29.98
CA LYS A 8 -17.97 17.64 -29.90
C LYS A 8 -18.16 18.25 -28.51
N LYS A 9 -19.37 18.19 -27.94
CA LYS A 9 -19.65 18.65 -26.57
C LYS A 9 -18.82 17.89 -25.54
N ILE A 10 -18.75 16.55 -25.59
CA ILE A 10 -17.93 15.74 -24.70
C ILE A 10 -16.46 16.16 -24.77
N LYS A 11 -15.90 16.32 -26.00
CA LYS A 11 -14.50 16.75 -26.15
C LYS A 11 -14.24 18.13 -25.55
N ALA A 12 -15.17 19.09 -25.74
CA ALA A 12 -15.05 20.45 -25.22
C ALA A 12 -15.05 20.52 -23.67
N HIS A 13 -15.71 19.56 -23.01
CA HIS A 13 -15.79 19.51 -21.53
C HIS A 13 -14.70 18.66 -20.87
N LYS A 14 -13.81 18.01 -21.66
CA LYS A 14 -12.68 17.25 -21.09
C LYS A 14 -11.66 18.20 -20.47
N LYS A 15 -11.41 18.06 -19.16
CA LYS A 15 -10.34 18.84 -18.44
C LYS A 15 -8.94 18.33 -18.78
N THR A 16 -8.80 17.08 -19.20
CA THR A 16 -7.54 16.41 -19.53
C THR A 16 -7.65 15.74 -20.90
N PRO A 17 -7.59 16.51 -22.01
CA PRO A 17 -7.84 16.00 -23.36
C PRO A 17 -6.86 14.91 -23.80
N ASN A 18 -5.64 14.88 -23.25
CA ASN A 18 -4.58 13.94 -23.60
C ASN A 18 -4.48 12.75 -22.64
N LEU A 19 -5.42 12.57 -21.71
CA LEU A 19 -5.39 11.46 -20.75
C LEU A 19 -5.52 10.11 -21.46
N LYS A 20 -4.54 9.24 -21.26
CA LYS A 20 -4.51 7.86 -21.79
C LYS A 20 -4.95 6.88 -20.70
N ILE A 21 -6.27 6.66 -20.55
CA ILE A 21 -6.82 5.79 -19.48
C ILE A 21 -6.29 4.36 -19.54
N LYS A 22 -5.91 3.85 -20.72
CA LYS A 22 -5.35 2.50 -20.85
C LYS A 22 -4.04 2.27 -20.08
N ILE A 23 -3.36 3.32 -19.61
CA ILE A 23 -2.22 3.19 -18.71
C ILE A 23 -2.56 2.35 -17.46
N LYS A 24 -3.81 2.38 -16.97
CA LYS A 24 -4.23 1.55 -15.83
C LYS A 24 -3.99 0.08 -16.10
N LYS A 25 -4.45 -0.44 -17.26
CA LYS A 25 -4.25 -1.84 -17.65
C LYS A 25 -2.77 -2.19 -17.87
N GLU A 26 -1.99 -1.24 -18.38
CA GLU A 26 -0.55 -1.43 -18.57
C GLU A 26 0.18 -1.53 -17.21
N VAL A 27 -0.24 -0.75 -16.21
CA VAL A 27 0.29 -0.84 -14.83
C VAL A 27 -0.17 -2.10 -14.13
N GLU A 28 -1.45 -2.49 -14.27
CA GLU A 28 -1.98 -3.74 -13.72
C GLU A 28 -1.17 -4.93 -14.22
N HIS A 29 -0.94 -5.02 -15.53
CA HIS A 29 -0.13 -6.07 -16.15
C HIS A 29 1.33 -6.05 -15.67
N PHE A 30 1.97 -4.87 -15.65
CA PHE A 30 3.33 -4.70 -15.11
C PHE A 30 3.43 -5.20 -13.66
N THR A 31 2.44 -4.88 -12.84
CA THR A 31 2.40 -5.26 -11.42
C THR A 31 2.25 -6.78 -11.26
N GLU A 32 1.42 -7.42 -12.09
CA GLU A 32 1.25 -8.88 -12.07
C GLU A 32 2.52 -9.62 -12.50
N ILE A 33 3.20 -9.16 -13.57
CA ILE A 33 4.47 -9.77 -13.99
C ILE A 33 5.53 -9.61 -12.90
N LEU A 34 5.65 -8.43 -12.25
CA LEU A 34 6.58 -8.23 -11.14
C LEU A 34 6.34 -9.23 -10.01
N TYR A 35 5.08 -9.41 -9.61
CA TYR A 35 4.73 -10.36 -8.55
C TYR A 35 5.10 -11.80 -8.96
N ASN A 36 4.73 -12.20 -10.17
CA ASN A 36 5.03 -13.53 -10.70
C ASN A 36 6.55 -13.77 -10.81
N THR A 37 7.31 -12.76 -11.26
CA THR A 37 8.79 -12.88 -11.35
C THR A 37 9.42 -13.17 -9.99
N LEU A 38 8.85 -12.69 -8.89
CA LEU A 38 9.40 -12.94 -7.55
C LEU A 38 8.95 -14.28 -6.94
N PHE A 39 7.77 -14.79 -7.27
CA PHE A 39 7.16 -15.90 -6.53
C PHE A 39 6.83 -17.12 -7.38
N ASP A 40 6.72 -16.98 -8.70
CA ASP A 40 6.44 -18.11 -9.58
C ASP A 40 7.74 -18.80 -10.01
N THR A 41 7.84 -20.11 -9.77
CA THR A 41 9.01 -20.92 -10.15
C THR A 41 8.87 -21.59 -11.52
N GLU A 42 7.67 -21.57 -12.11
CA GLU A 42 7.42 -22.15 -13.43
C GLU A 42 7.74 -21.18 -14.57
N THR A 43 7.76 -19.88 -14.29
CA THR A 43 8.06 -18.83 -15.27
C THR A 43 9.56 -18.54 -15.30
N LEU A 44 10.15 -18.49 -16.50
CA LEU A 44 11.56 -18.11 -16.66
C LEU A 44 11.73 -16.61 -16.30
N ALA A 45 12.56 -16.34 -15.29
CA ALA A 45 12.80 -14.98 -14.83
C ALA A 45 13.33 -14.08 -15.95
N GLU A 46 14.17 -14.63 -16.85
CA GLU A 46 14.73 -13.90 -18.00
C GLU A 46 13.65 -13.40 -18.96
N GLU A 47 12.63 -14.23 -19.26
CA GLU A 47 11.52 -13.84 -20.14
C GLU A 47 10.66 -12.75 -19.50
N ASN A 48 10.42 -12.84 -18.20
CA ASN A 48 9.68 -11.84 -17.45
C ASN A 48 10.42 -10.48 -17.39
N ILE A 49 11.73 -10.49 -17.18
CA ILE A 49 12.54 -9.27 -17.15
C ILE A 49 12.49 -8.54 -18.50
N ASP A 50 12.55 -9.26 -19.61
CA ASP A 50 12.43 -8.68 -20.95
C ASP A 50 11.04 -8.05 -21.19
N GLU A 51 9.97 -8.71 -20.73
CA GLU A 51 8.62 -8.18 -20.84
C GLU A 51 8.41 -6.98 -19.92
N LEU A 52 8.93 -7.04 -18.70
CA LEU A 52 8.92 -5.93 -17.75
C LEU A 52 9.64 -4.70 -18.32
N ALA A 53 10.82 -4.87 -18.90
CA ALA A 53 11.58 -3.78 -19.53
C ALA A 53 10.78 -3.10 -20.65
N LYS A 54 10.17 -3.88 -21.54
CA LYS A 54 9.33 -3.37 -22.64
C LYS A 54 8.08 -2.64 -22.11
N THR A 55 7.49 -3.16 -21.03
CA THR A 55 6.31 -2.54 -20.42
C THR A 55 6.69 -1.27 -19.68
N PHE A 56 7.80 -1.28 -18.95
CA PHE A 56 8.35 -0.09 -18.27
C PHE A 56 8.62 1.05 -19.25
N GLU A 57 9.25 0.78 -20.40
CA GLU A 57 9.47 1.78 -21.45
C GLU A 57 8.15 2.44 -21.93
N LYS A 58 7.08 1.65 -22.08
CA LYS A 58 5.74 2.20 -22.43
C LYS A 58 5.19 3.08 -21.31
N LEU A 59 5.36 2.67 -20.04
CA LEU A 59 4.93 3.44 -18.88
C LEU A 59 5.70 4.77 -18.80
N VAL A 60 7.02 4.76 -19.04
CA VAL A 60 7.86 5.96 -19.14
C VAL A 60 7.30 6.93 -20.18
N LYS A 61 7.08 6.47 -21.41
CA LYS A 61 6.55 7.29 -22.51
C LYS A 61 5.16 7.87 -22.24
N THR A 62 4.40 7.23 -21.32
CA THR A 62 3.03 7.65 -21.01
C THR A 62 2.95 8.55 -19.79
N SER A 63 3.82 8.40 -18.80
CA SER A 63 3.73 9.07 -17.49
C SER A 63 4.82 10.12 -17.24
N CYS A 64 5.98 10.05 -17.88
CA CYS A 64 7.13 10.91 -17.58
C CYS A 64 7.23 12.19 -18.44
N TRP A 65 6.14 12.73 -18.90
CA TRP A 65 6.07 13.88 -19.81
C TRP A 65 6.46 15.24 -19.19
N GLN A 66 6.75 15.31 -17.89
CA GLN A 66 7.08 16.56 -17.17
C GLN A 66 8.40 16.51 -16.40
N LYS A 67 9.31 15.58 -16.68
CA LYS A 67 10.52 15.42 -15.85
C LYS A 67 11.79 15.95 -16.51
N GLU A 68 12.63 16.56 -15.66
CA GLU A 68 13.99 17.01 -15.99
C GLU A 68 14.98 15.84 -16.15
N LYS A 69 14.74 14.68 -15.46
CA LYS A 69 15.54 13.45 -15.61
C LYS A 69 14.81 12.42 -16.47
N PRO A 70 15.50 11.75 -17.40
CA PRO A 70 14.92 10.64 -18.15
C PRO A 70 14.49 9.52 -17.19
N CYS A 71 13.22 9.11 -17.28
CA CYS A 71 12.75 8.00 -16.45
C CYS A 71 13.36 6.65 -16.87
N GLU A 72 13.97 6.58 -18.05
CA GLU A 72 14.69 5.40 -18.54
C GLU A 72 15.85 4.99 -17.62
N GLU A 73 16.53 5.96 -17.01
CA GLU A 73 17.62 5.72 -16.05
C GLU A 73 17.15 5.04 -14.73
N ILE A 74 15.83 5.04 -14.46
CA ILE A 74 15.26 4.45 -13.23
C ILE A 74 15.22 2.92 -13.33
N TRP A 75 15.20 2.35 -14.54
CA TRP A 75 14.95 0.92 -14.71
C TRP A 75 16.03 0.04 -14.09
N GLU A 76 17.30 0.33 -14.34
CA GLU A 76 18.42 -0.43 -13.78
C GLU A 76 18.45 -0.31 -12.26
N ASP A 77 18.34 0.92 -11.71
CA ASP A 77 18.26 1.16 -10.27
C ASP A 77 17.08 0.42 -9.62
N TYR A 78 15.96 0.31 -10.33
CA TYR A 78 14.78 -0.42 -9.84
C TYR A 78 14.99 -1.93 -9.82
N LEU A 79 15.61 -2.51 -10.86
CA LEU A 79 15.96 -3.92 -10.88
C LEU A 79 16.89 -4.30 -9.74
N ASP A 80 17.86 -3.46 -9.42
CA ASP A 80 18.80 -3.65 -8.31
C ASP A 80 18.10 -3.66 -6.94
N CYS A 81 16.90 -3.08 -6.83
CA CYS A 81 16.09 -3.15 -5.60
C CYS A 81 15.39 -4.51 -5.40
N LEU A 82 15.11 -5.28 -6.48
CA LEU A 82 14.25 -6.46 -6.41
C LEU A 82 14.74 -7.55 -5.43
N PRO A 83 16.04 -7.90 -5.35
CA PRO A 83 16.51 -8.88 -4.37
C PRO A 83 16.27 -8.43 -2.92
N THR A 84 16.47 -7.15 -2.62
CA THR A 84 16.22 -6.58 -1.28
C THR A 84 14.73 -6.55 -0.96
N ILE A 85 13.88 -6.28 -1.95
CA ILE A 85 12.42 -6.33 -1.81
C ILE A 85 11.99 -7.76 -1.47
N LEU A 86 12.50 -8.75 -2.19
CA LEU A 86 12.18 -10.16 -1.95
C LEU A 86 12.61 -10.62 -0.55
N ASP A 87 13.80 -10.21 -0.07
CA ASP A 87 14.25 -10.48 1.30
C ASP A 87 13.27 -9.94 2.34
N LYS A 88 12.83 -8.69 2.18
CA LYS A 88 11.81 -8.09 3.06
C LYS A 88 10.47 -8.81 3.00
N LEU A 89 10.04 -9.23 1.82
CA LEU A 89 8.80 -9.98 1.63
C LEU A 89 8.84 -11.37 2.27
N ASN A 90 10.00 -12.03 2.24
CA ASN A 90 10.20 -13.29 2.96
C ASN A 90 10.04 -13.10 4.47
N LYS A 91 10.62 -12.04 5.04
CA LYS A 91 10.45 -11.67 6.45
C LYS A 91 9.00 -11.34 6.82
N ASP A 92 8.26 -10.65 5.93
CA ASP A 92 6.84 -10.38 6.14
C ASP A 92 6.02 -11.68 6.13
N ALA A 93 6.32 -12.61 5.22
CA ALA A 93 5.67 -13.92 5.17
C ALA A 93 5.99 -14.77 6.41
N GLU A 94 7.23 -14.72 6.92
CA GLU A 94 7.61 -15.36 8.19
C GLU A 94 6.82 -14.78 9.37
N ALA A 95 6.62 -13.46 9.41
CA ALA A 95 5.82 -12.82 10.45
C ALA A 95 4.35 -13.28 10.41
N ILE A 96 3.79 -13.46 9.21
CA ILE A 96 2.44 -13.98 9.03
C ILE A 96 2.38 -15.44 9.48
N LEU A 97 3.31 -16.29 9.04
CA LEU A 97 3.36 -17.71 9.41
C LEU A 97 3.49 -17.92 10.93
N ALA A 98 4.28 -17.08 11.60
CA ALA A 98 4.45 -17.13 13.04
C ALA A 98 3.27 -16.53 13.81
N GLY A 99 2.57 -15.56 13.23
CA GLY A 99 1.56 -14.75 13.93
C GLY A 99 0.11 -15.16 13.66
N ASP A 100 -0.17 -16.01 12.65
CA ASP A 100 -1.49 -16.54 12.34
C ASP A 100 -1.55 -18.07 12.57
N PRO A 101 -2.24 -18.55 13.60
CA PRO A 101 -2.39 -19.99 13.86
C PRO A 101 -3.05 -20.76 12.71
N ALA A 102 -3.78 -20.10 11.81
CA ALA A 102 -4.45 -20.74 10.68
C ALA A 102 -3.50 -20.99 9.50
N SER A 103 -2.40 -20.25 9.39
CA SER A 103 -1.43 -20.38 8.32
C SER A 103 -0.63 -21.68 8.44
N LYS A 104 -0.45 -22.41 7.32
CA LYS A 104 0.21 -23.72 7.31
C LYS A 104 1.54 -23.73 6.58
N SER A 105 1.76 -22.78 5.66
CA SER A 105 2.98 -22.71 4.87
C SER A 105 3.21 -21.34 4.27
N ILE A 106 4.45 -21.04 3.95
CA ILE A 106 4.82 -19.82 3.19
C ILE A 106 4.12 -19.77 1.82
N GLN A 107 3.99 -20.92 1.14
CA GLN A 107 3.29 -21.00 -0.14
C GLN A 107 1.82 -20.59 -0.03
N GLU A 108 1.13 -21.02 1.03
CA GLU A 108 -0.25 -20.58 1.29
C GLU A 108 -0.34 -19.06 1.45
N ILE A 109 0.63 -18.46 2.15
CA ILE A 109 0.68 -17.00 2.35
C ILE A 109 0.86 -16.28 1.01
N TYR A 110 1.79 -16.72 0.18
CA TYR A 110 2.01 -16.12 -1.14
C TYR A 110 0.79 -16.21 -2.06
N LEU A 111 0.04 -17.31 -1.99
CA LEU A 111 -1.04 -17.59 -2.92
C LEU A 111 -2.42 -17.08 -2.43
N ALA A 112 -2.65 -17.02 -1.12
CA ALA A 112 -4.00 -16.86 -0.58
C ALA A 112 -4.20 -15.65 0.34
N TYR A 113 -3.13 -15.05 0.90
CA TYR A 113 -3.26 -13.98 1.89
C TYR A 113 -3.39 -12.59 1.25
N PRO A 114 -4.55 -11.95 1.31
CA PRO A 114 -4.75 -10.63 0.71
C PRO A 114 -3.87 -9.55 1.38
N GLY A 115 -3.60 -9.68 2.69
CA GLY A 115 -2.69 -8.79 3.41
C GLY A 115 -1.27 -8.87 2.87
N PHE A 116 -0.76 -10.09 2.63
CA PHE A 116 0.55 -10.30 2.03
C PHE A 116 0.62 -9.70 0.61
N TYR A 117 -0.38 -9.96 -0.23
CA TYR A 117 -0.42 -9.40 -1.58
C TYR A 117 -0.38 -7.87 -1.57
N ALA A 118 -1.14 -7.22 -0.68
CA ALA A 118 -1.12 -5.76 -0.56
C ALA A 118 0.25 -5.23 -0.12
N ILE A 119 0.91 -5.89 0.85
CA ILE A 119 2.27 -5.57 1.30
C ILE A 119 3.26 -5.75 0.14
N ALA A 120 3.17 -6.83 -0.62
CA ALA A 120 4.06 -7.12 -1.73
C ALA A 120 4.00 -6.03 -2.80
N ILE A 121 2.80 -5.65 -3.22
CA ILE A 121 2.65 -4.58 -4.22
C ILE A 121 3.09 -3.23 -3.67
N TYR A 122 2.84 -2.94 -2.40
CA TYR A 122 3.39 -1.73 -1.77
C TYR A 122 4.92 -1.72 -1.82
N ARG A 123 5.60 -2.81 -1.43
CA ARG A 123 7.07 -2.90 -1.44
C ARG A 123 7.65 -2.78 -2.85
N LEU A 124 6.96 -3.27 -3.86
CA LEU A 124 7.32 -3.08 -5.27
C LEU A 124 7.10 -1.64 -5.76
N ALA A 125 6.06 -0.97 -5.28
CA ALA A 125 5.72 0.39 -5.68
C ALA A 125 6.56 1.47 -4.98
N HIS A 126 6.97 1.22 -3.73
CA HIS A 126 7.65 2.20 -2.87
C HIS A 126 8.98 2.72 -3.46
N PRO A 127 9.92 1.89 -3.98
CA PRO A 127 11.14 2.39 -4.62
C PRO A 127 10.85 3.29 -5.84
N LEU A 128 9.88 2.94 -6.66
CA LEU A 128 9.47 3.78 -7.80
C LEU A 128 8.92 5.14 -7.31
N TYR A 129 8.21 5.16 -6.18
CA TYR A 129 7.77 6.40 -5.55
C TYR A 129 8.97 7.22 -5.06
N GLN A 130 9.95 6.61 -4.40
CA GLN A 130 11.18 7.27 -3.94
C GLN A 130 12.02 7.84 -5.09
N MET A 131 12.07 7.12 -6.21
CA MET A 131 12.71 7.58 -7.45
C MET A 131 11.87 8.67 -8.15
N ASN A 132 10.76 9.09 -7.55
CA ASN A 132 9.82 10.04 -8.10
C ASN A 132 9.23 9.62 -9.45
N PHE A 133 9.04 8.34 -9.74
CA PHE A 133 8.35 7.91 -10.95
C PHE A 133 6.87 8.33 -10.86
N PRO A 134 6.37 9.15 -11.81
CA PRO A 134 5.06 9.75 -11.64
C PRO A 134 3.93 8.75 -11.89
N LEU A 135 2.86 8.83 -11.13
CA LEU A 135 1.58 8.12 -11.29
C LEU A 135 1.65 6.59 -11.11
N VAL A 136 2.67 5.92 -11.67
CA VAL A 136 2.77 4.45 -11.70
C VAL A 136 2.74 3.83 -10.29
N PRO A 137 3.55 4.28 -9.29
CA PRO A 137 3.50 3.70 -7.95
C PRO A 137 2.11 3.76 -7.32
N ARG A 138 1.40 4.88 -7.51
CA ARG A 138 0.03 5.02 -7.00
C ARG A 138 -0.95 4.09 -7.73
N LEU A 139 -0.83 3.93 -9.05
CA LEU A 139 -1.66 2.99 -9.79
C LEU A 139 -1.42 1.54 -9.39
N MET A 140 -0.17 1.16 -9.06
CA MET A 140 0.16 -0.17 -8.54
C MET A 140 -0.54 -0.43 -7.20
N THR A 141 -0.44 0.50 -6.24
CA THR A 141 -1.08 0.33 -4.93
C THR A 141 -2.61 0.40 -5.02
N GLU A 142 -3.19 1.20 -5.92
CA GLU A 142 -4.64 1.19 -6.18
C GLU A 142 -5.12 -0.11 -6.83
N PHE A 143 -4.29 -0.75 -7.65
CA PHE A 143 -4.59 -2.06 -8.17
C PHE A 143 -4.66 -3.11 -7.05
N ALA A 144 -3.68 -3.14 -6.15
CA ALA A 144 -3.71 -3.99 -4.96
C ALA A 144 -4.93 -3.70 -4.07
N HIS A 145 -5.23 -2.40 -3.84
CA HIS A 145 -6.41 -1.96 -3.10
C HIS A 145 -7.70 -2.51 -3.69
N SER A 146 -7.84 -2.47 -5.01
CA SER A 146 -9.04 -3.00 -5.70
C SER A 146 -9.24 -4.51 -5.51
N LYS A 147 -8.15 -5.26 -5.33
CA LYS A 147 -8.18 -6.73 -5.13
C LYS A 147 -8.34 -7.14 -3.67
N THR A 148 -7.82 -6.35 -2.74
CA THR A 148 -7.67 -6.77 -1.32
C THR A 148 -8.50 -5.96 -0.34
N GLY A 149 -8.95 -4.76 -0.74
CA GLY A 149 -9.56 -3.78 0.17
C GLY A 149 -8.55 -3.10 1.10
N VAL A 150 -7.25 -3.16 0.82
CA VAL A 150 -6.15 -2.54 1.60
C VAL A 150 -5.59 -1.35 0.83
N ASP A 151 -5.74 -0.15 1.36
CA ASP A 151 -5.16 1.09 0.81
C ASP A 151 -3.84 1.42 1.51
N ILE A 152 -2.70 1.08 0.88
CA ILE A 152 -1.38 1.52 1.33
C ILE A 152 -0.86 2.57 0.36
N ASN A 153 -0.64 3.80 0.84
CA ASN A 153 -0.03 4.82 0.00
C ASN A 153 1.45 4.46 -0.26
N PRO A 154 1.96 4.52 -1.50
CA PRO A 154 3.34 4.16 -1.83
C PRO A 154 4.38 5.04 -1.13
N GLY A 155 4.00 6.20 -0.60
CA GLY A 155 4.89 7.09 0.17
C GLY A 155 5.06 6.68 1.64
N ALA A 156 4.24 5.78 2.19
CA ALA A 156 4.42 5.27 3.54
C ALA A 156 5.80 4.61 3.70
N GLN A 157 6.35 4.63 4.91
CA GLN A 157 7.60 3.95 5.26
C GLN A 157 7.28 2.78 6.19
N ILE A 158 7.53 1.56 5.74
CA ILE A 158 7.17 0.34 6.47
C ILE A 158 8.41 -0.53 6.67
N GLY A 159 8.71 -0.85 7.92
CA GLY A 159 9.79 -1.72 8.34
C GLY A 159 9.62 -3.18 7.93
N GLU A 160 10.40 -4.07 8.52
CA GLU A 160 10.41 -5.50 8.23
C GLU A 160 9.47 -6.28 9.16
N TYR A 161 9.17 -7.55 8.82
CA TYR A 161 8.26 -8.41 9.58
C TYR A 161 6.88 -7.77 9.79
N PHE A 162 6.40 -7.08 8.76
CA PHE A 162 5.10 -6.41 8.79
C PHE A 162 3.97 -7.39 8.45
N PHE A 163 2.93 -7.42 9.27
CA PHE A 163 1.82 -8.34 9.13
C PHE A 163 0.47 -7.62 9.11
N ILE A 164 -0.32 -7.83 8.06
CA ILE A 164 -1.73 -7.42 7.98
C ILE A 164 -2.60 -8.67 7.97
N ASP A 165 -3.39 -8.85 9.02
CA ASP A 165 -4.33 -9.97 9.19
C ASP A 165 -5.72 -9.61 8.66
N HIS A 166 -6.40 -10.56 7.98
CA HIS A 166 -7.71 -10.40 7.32
C HIS A 166 -7.77 -9.28 6.27
N ALA A 167 -7.03 -8.23 6.42
CA ALA A 167 -6.69 -7.16 5.51
C ALA A 167 -7.80 -6.14 5.19
N THR A 168 -9.01 -6.55 4.86
CA THR A 168 -10.06 -5.66 4.32
C THR A 168 -10.26 -4.40 5.16
N GLY A 169 -10.24 -3.22 4.51
CA GLY A 169 -10.52 -1.93 5.13
C GLY A 169 -9.33 -1.27 5.83
N VAL A 170 -8.13 -1.83 5.75
CA VAL A 170 -6.92 -1.16 6.25
C VAL A 170 -6.57 0.03 5.37
N VAL A 171 -6.25 1.18 6.00
CA VAL A 171 -5.80 2.40 5.32
C VAL A 171 -4.50 2.88 5.94
N ILE A 172 -3.43 3.00 5.15
CA ILE A 172 -2.12 3.51 5.56
C ILE A 172 -1.76 4.73 4.72
N GLY A 173 -1.80 5.91 5.38
CA GLY A 173 -1.58 7.19 4.72
C GLY A 173 -0.12 7.46 4.34
N GLU A 174 0.09 8.36 3.40
CA GLU A 174 1.35 8.67 2.70
C GLU A 174 2.56 8.92 3.61
N THR A 175 2.39 9.65 4.70
CA THR A 175 3.49 10.00 5.60
C THR A 175 3.52 9.14 6.88
N THR A 176 2.86 8.00 6.86
CA THR A 176 2.91 7.02 7.96
C THR A 176 4.32 6.44 8.06
N LEU A 177 4.80 6.29 9.30
CA LEU A 177 6.02 5.56 9.60
C LEU A 177 5.65 4.35 10.48
N ILE A 178 5.94 3.16 9.98
CA ILE A 178 5.75 1.89 10.68
C ILE A 178 7.13 1.25 10.83
N LYS A 179 7.51 0.90 12.06
CA LYS A 179 8.76 0.19 12.37
C LYS A 179 8.58 -1.33 12.22
N ASP A 180 9.60 -2.09 12.64
CA ASP A 180 9.63 -3.54 12.47
C ASP A 180 8.67 -4.27 13.41
N HIS A 181 8.27 -5.49 13.03
CA HIS A 181 7.44 -6.40 13.81
C HIS A 181 6.07 -5.82 14.20
N VAL A 182 5.48 -4.99 13.36
CA VAL A 182 4.13 -4.44 13.59
C VAL A 182 3.07 -5.35 12.99
N LYS A 183 2.03 -5.66 13.78
CA LYS A 183 0.85 -6.44 13.37
C LYS A 183 -0.39 -5.54 13.30
N ILE A 184 -1.12 -5.60 12.20
CA ILE A 184 -2.34 -4.82 11.95
C ILE A 184 -3.48 -5.75 11.56
N TYR A 185 -4.64 -5.56 12.17
CA TYR A 185 -5.88 -6.26 11.81
C TYR A 185 -6.75 -5.44 10.84
N GLN A 186 -7.77 -6.09 10.30
CA GLN A 186 -8.72 -5.47 9.37
C GLN A 186 -9.30 -4.15 9.89
N GLY A 187 -9.60 -3.22 8.98
CA GLY A 187 -10.28 -1.96 9.28
C GLY A 187 -9.42 -0.92 10.01
N VAL A 188 -8.14 -1.19 10.29
CA VAL A 188 -7.25 -0.22 10.93
C VAL A 188 -7.00 0.96 9.99
N THR A 189 -7.08 2.17 10.53
CA THR A 189 -6.80 3.41 9.81
C THR A 189 -5.63 4.18 10.44
N LEU A 190 -4.56 4.40 9.67
CA LEU A 190 -3.45 5.28 9.99
C LEU A 190 -3.57 6.56 9.15
N GLY A 191 -4.31 7.54 9.68
CA GLY A 191 -4.81 8.69 8.95
C GLY A 191 -4.27 10.04 9.42
N ALA A 192 -4.62 11.10 8.67
CA ALA A 192 -4.43 12.47 9.12
C ALA A 192 -5.61 12.92 10.00
N LEU A 193 -5.33 13.74 11.02
CA LEU A 193 -6.39 14.28 11.88
C LEU A 193 -7.29 15.28 11.13
N TYR A 194 -6.67 16.09 10.28
CA TYR A 194 -7.34 16.96 9.30
C TYR A 194 -6.44 17.14 8.08
N VAL A 195 -7.02 17.49 6.95
CA VAL A 195 -6.28 17.61 5.68
C VAL A 195 -6.55 18.96 5.05
N GLU A 196 -5.47 19.74 4.87
CA GLU A 196 -5.47 20.93 4.03
C GLU A 196 -4.45 20.75 2.91
N LYS A 197 -4.74 21.30 1.72
CA LYS A 197 -3.87 21.14 0.54
C LYS A 197 -2.43 21.66 0.77
N LYS A 198 -2.25 22.66 1.63
CA LYS A 198 -0.93 23.19 2.05
C LYS A 198 -0.09 22.19 2.85
N MET A 199 -0.70 21.11 3.39
CA MET A 199 -0.02 20.07 4.17
C MET A 199 0.53 18.92 3.29
N ALA A 200 0.48 19.02 1.98
CA ALA A 200 0.90 17.95 1.08
C ALA A 200 2.33 17.44 1.37
N ASN A 201 3.25 18.34 1.71
CA ASN A 201 4.67 18.02 1.97
C ASN A 201 5.00 17.92 3.48
N SER A 202 4.02 17.83 4.36
CA SER A 202 4.24 17.74 5.80
C SER A 202 3.86 16.37 6.37
N LYS A 203 4.52 15.98 7.46
CA LYS A 203 4.14 14.80 8.26
C LYS A 203 2.74 15.01 8.81
N ARG A 204 1.77 14.16 8.39
CA ARG A 204 0.37 14.26 8.77
C ARG A 204 -0.27 12.95 9.22
N HIS A 205 0.46 11.84 9.10
CA HIS A 205 0.04 10.50 9.51
C HIS A 205 0.91 9.99 10.66
N PRO A 206 0.42 9.07 11.51
CA PRO A 206 1.09 8.65 12.73
C PRO A 206 2.42 7.91 12.51
N THR A 207 3.13 7.73 13.61
CA THR A 207 4.27 6.83 13.74
C THR A 207 3.89 5.65 14.62
N ILE A 208 4.19 4.43 14.15
CA ILE A 208 3.95 3.18 14.86
C ILE A 208 5.31 2.55 15.12
N GLU A 209 5.68 2.47 16.39
CA GLU A 209 6.97 1.91 16.81
C GLU A 209 6.98 0.38 16.75
N SER A 210 8.17 -0.22 16.93
CA SER A 210 8.38 -1.66 16.76
C SER A 210 7.55 -2.51 17.75
N GLY A 211 7.09 -3.66 17.27
CA GLY A 211 6.36 -4.63 18.09
C GLY A 211 4.92 -4.24 18.44
N VAL A 212 4.39 -3.17 17.85
CA VAL A 212 3.02 -2.72 18.10
C VAL A 212 2.01 -3.65 17.43
N THR A 213 0.91 -3.93 18.15
CA THR A 213 -0.27 -4.61 17.60
C THR A 213 -1.48 -3.69 17.59
N LEU A 214 -2.08 -3.51 16.40
CA LEU A 214 -3.30 -2.71 16.19
C LEU A 214 -4.46 -3.63 15.86
N TYR A 215 -5.40 -3.79 16.80
CA TYR A 215 -6.56 -4.62 16.59
C TYR A 215 -7.64 -3.97 15.71
N ALA A 216 -8.59 -4.79 15.29
CA ALA A 216 -9.59 -4.47 14.28
C ALA A 216 -10.28 -3.12 14.49
N ASN A 217 -10.38 -2.34 13.39
CA ASN A 217 -11.04 -1.04 13.33
C ASN A 217 -10.43 0.04 14.26
N ALA A 218 -9.22 -0.16 14.79
CA ALA A 218 -8.54 0.92 15.49
C ALA A 218 -8.19 2.05 14.53
N THR A 219 -8.43 3.30 14.94
CA THR A 219 -8.16 4.50 14.15
C THR A 219 -7.14 5.36 14.87
N ILE A 220 -5.97 5.57 14.25
CA ILE A 220 -4.88 6.38 14.77
C ILE A 220 -4.65 7.56 13.83
N LEU A 221 -4.77 8.78 14.33
CA LEU A 221 -4.74 9.99 13.52
C LEU A 221 -3.69 11.00 13.99
N GLY A 222 -3.06 11.67 13.01
CA GLY A 222 -2.22 12.84 13.23
C GLY A 222 -0.73 12.59 13.11
N GLY A 223 -0.02 13.54 12.49
CA GLY A 223 1.43 13.44 12.22
C GLY A 223 2.32 13.46 13.46
N ASN A 224 1.83 14.03 14.56
CA ASN A 224 2.54 14.07 15.85
C ASN A 224 2.17 12.89 16.77
N THR A 225 1.23 12.04 16.36
CA THR A 225 0.81 10.88 17.12
C THR A 225 1.80 9.74 16.93
N THR A 226 2.37 9.26 18.03
CA THR A 226 3.27 8.09 18.06
C THR A 226 2.70 7.03 18.99
N ILE A 227 2.60 5.79 18.49
CA ILE A 227 2.31 4.62 19.30
C ILE A 227 3.63 4.00 19.69
N GLY A 228 3.94 4.03 20.98
CA GLY A 228 5.22 3.55 21.54
C GLY A 228 5.41 2.04 21.37
N ALA A 229 6.67 1.60 21.38
CA ALA A 229 7.04 0.22 21.13
C ALA A 229 6.33 -0.79 22.03
N ASN A 230 6.05 -1.99 21.49
CA ASN A 230 5.39 -3.11 22.17
C ASN A 230 4.00 -2.77 22.75
N THR A 231 3.35 -1.74 22.23
CA THR A 231 2.00 -1.32 22.65
C THR A 231 0.93 -2.11 21.93
N ILE A 232 -0.14 -2.41 22.62
CA ILE A 232 -1.33 -3.06 22.07
C ILE A 232 -2.48 -2.04 22.05
N ILE A 233 -3.01 -1.77 20.87
CA ILE A 233 -4.22 -0.96 20.69
C ILE A 233 -5.40 -1.88 20.40
N GLY A 234 -6.36 -1.91 21.30
CA GLY A 234 -7.58 -2.72 21.18
C GLY A 234 -8.51 -2.24 20.07
N GLY A 235 -9.39 -3.14 19.66
CA GLY A 235 -10.33 -2.85 18.56
C GLY A 235 -11.24 -1.67 18.81
N ASN A 236 -11.60 -0.97 17.72
CA ASN A 236 -12.47 0.22 17.73
C ASN A 236 -11.93 1.42 18.55
N ALA A 237 -10.67 1.41 18.96
CA ALA A 237 -10.07 2.54 19.66
C ALA A 237 -9.85 3.72 18.69
N TRP A 238 -10.11 4.95 19.17
CA TRP A 238 -9.90 6.19 18.42
C TRP A 238 -8.80 7.00 19.09
N ILE A 239 -7.62 7.05 18.48
CA ILE A 239 -6.40 7.61 19.05
C ILE A 239 -5.95 8.85 18.26
N THR A 240 -5.81 9.97 18.94
CA THR A 240 -5.37 11.26 18.36
C THR A 240 -4.18 11.88 19.10
N SER A 241 -3.62 11.18 20.07
CA SER A 241 -2.44 11.57 20.85
C SER A 241 -1.50 10.38 21.05
N SER A 242 -0.24 10.66 21.35
CA SER A 242 0.76 9.63 21.54
C SER A 242 0.46 8.74 22.74
N ILE A 243 0.89 7.48 22.64
CA ILE A 243 0.78 6.44 23.68
C ILE A 243 2.19 5.98 24.03
N GLU A 244 2.48 5.90 25.32
CA GLU A 244 3.78 5.46 25.83
C GLU A 244 4.06 3.98 25.49
N PRO A 245 5.34 3.59 25.39
CA PRO A 245 5.72 2.19 25.14
C PRO A 245 5.16 1.21 26.19
N ASN A 246 5.01 -0.06 25.78
CA ASN A 246 4.55 -1.17 26.63
C ASN A 246 3.15 -0.93 27.24
N SER A 247 2.33 -0.16 26.57
CA SER A 247 0.95 0.16 27.00
C SER A 247 -0.06 -0.81 26.40
N MET A 248 -1.20 -0.97 27.09
CA MET A 248 -2.39 -1.62 26.54
C MET A 248 -3.56 -0.66 26.59
N VAL A 249 -4.08 -0.31 25.42
CA VAL A 249 -5.21 0.63 25.27
C VAL A 249 -6.40 -0.12 24.74
N PHE A 250 -7.55 0.03 25.34
CA PHE A 250 -8.79 -0.59 24.89
C PHE A 250 -9.97 0.37 25.03
N HIS A 251 -10.89 0.27 24.07
CA HIS A 251 -12.17 0.96 24.11
C HIS A 251 -13.12 0.25 25.06
N LYS A 252 -13.76 0.98 25.97
CA LYS A 252 -14.78 0.44 26.87
C LYS A 252 -16.16 0.94 26.41
N PRO A 253 -16.90 0.18 25.58
CA PRO A 253 -18.21 0.60 25.10
C PRO A 253 -19.26 0.52 26.21
N GLU A 254 -20.19 1.46 26.26
CA GLU A 254 -21.41 1.38 27.04
C GLU A 254 -22.53 0.80 26.17
N ILE A 255 -23.06 -0.35 26.55
CA ILE A 255 -24.21 -0.96 25.86
C ILE A 255 -25.49 -0.60 26.61
N GLN A 256 -26.39 0.13 25.96
CA GLN A 256 -27.72 0.41 26.49
C GLN A 256 -28.74 -0.56 25.89
N ILE A 257 -29.38 -1.37 26.74
CA ILE A 257 -30.45 -2.27 26.34
C ILE A 257 -31.79 -1.61 26.68
N LYS A 258 -32.63 -1.37 25.68
CA LYS A 258 -34.02 -0.95 25.86
C LYS A 258 -34.93 -2.13 25.56
N ASN A 259 -35.74 -2.57 26.54
CA ASN A 259 -36.80 -3.54 26.29
C ASN A 259 -37.95 -2.82 25.56
N ASN A 260 -38.37 -3.33 24.43
CA ASN A 260 -39.60 -2.90 23.81
C ASN A 260 -40.74 -3.46 24.64
N ALA A 261 -41.56 -2.60 25.21
CA ALA A 261 -42.80 -2.97 25.91
C ALA A 261 -43.88 -3.37 24.91
#